data_c79c7fe8915d79ab1132f30aa28273d3
#
_entry.id   c79c7fe8915d79ab1132f30aa28273d3
#
_cell.length_a   1.000
_cell.length_b   1.000
_cell.length_c   1.000
_cell.angle_alpha   90.00
_cell.angle_beta   90.00
_cell.angle_gamma   90.00
#
_symmetry.space_group_name_H-M   'P 1'
#
loop_
_entity.id
_entity.type
_entity.pdbx_description
1 polymer ?
#
loop_
_entity_poly.entity_id
_entity_poly.type
_entity_poly.pdbx_seq_one_letter_code
_entity_poly.pdbx_strand_id
1 'polypeptide(L)'
;MAKRRITVKGEDKRERILAKALQLFNKHGVEHVAVRDIARALGMRPGHITYYFPDKESLVIELSRSLHALNDAVVPDGTVRSLDEFFDRLQQVLRNHIAYRSLLLSMARLLSQLPRVKAQYRTTQEKRVDDLRASFRSMVAAGELRELTDEEEDHLISCCSLVARGWIPETLASGHDLDERIPHYIDMVRRIIAPYTA
;
A
#
# COMPACT_ATOMS: atom_id res chain seq x y z
N MET A 1 -28.01 -5.97 -2.05
CA MET A 1 -27.56 -7.39 -1.97
C MET A 1 -27.10 -7.70 -0.55
N ALA A 2 -27.71 -8.68 0.12
CA ALA A 2 -27.42 -9.01 1.51
C ALA A 2 -25.99 -9.55 1.66
N LYS A 3 -25.16 -8.95 2.50
CA LYS A 3 -23.83 -9.46 2.90
C LYS A 3 -24.05 -10.80 3.62
N ARG A 4 -23.73 -11.90 2.94
CA ARG A 4 -23.82 -13.26 3.51
C ARG A 4 -22.84 -13.34 4.68
N ARG A 5 -23.32 -13.62 5.89
CA ARG A 5 -22.49 -13.82 7.09
C ARG A 5 -21.57 -15.02 6.84
N ILE A 6 -20.27 -14.78 6.77
CA ILE A 6 -19.24 -15.81 6.71
C ILE A 6 -19.06 -16.33 8.14
N THR A 7 -18.95 -17.65 8.31
CA THR A 7 -18.66 -18.24 9.62
C THR A 7 -17.18 -18.09 9.95
N VAL A 8 -16.76 -18.19 11.23
CA VAL A 8 -15.34 -18.12 11.66
C VAL A 8 -14.45 -19.06 10.81
N LYS A 9 -14.91 -20.30 10.55
CA LYS A 9 -14.22 -21.26 9.67
C LYS A 9 -14.16 -20.79 8.19
N GLY A 10 -15.08 -19.94 7.79
CA GLY A 10 -15.12 -19.32 6.46
C GLY A 10 -14.15 -18.16 6.33
N GLU A 11 -13.98 -17.38 7.39
CA GLU A 11 -12.99 -16.29 7.47
C GLU A 11 -11.58 -16.84 7.42
N ASP A 12 -11.26 -17.89 8.20
CA ASP A 12 -9.96 -18.57 8.14
C ASP A 12 -9.62 -19.07 6.72
N LYS A 13 -10.61 -19.64 6.01
CA LYS A 13 -10.39 -20.07 4.61
C LYS A 13 -10.15 -18.90 3.66
N ARG A 14 -10.87 -17.80 3.85
CA ARG A 14 -10.72 -16.58 3.05
C ARG A 14 -9.32 -15.99 3.22
N GLU A 15 -8.83 -15.90 4.44
CA GLU A 15 -7.47 -15.43 4.76
C GLU A 15 -6.39 -16.35 4.17
N ARG A 16 -6.55 -17.67 4.27
CA ARG A 16 -5.62 -18.62 3.65
C ARG A 16 -5.56 -18.49 2.13
N ILE A 17 -6.69 -18.20 1.47
CA ILE A 17 -6.71 -17.92 0.02
C ILE A 17 -5.94 -16.64 -0.30
N LEU A 18 -6.19 -15.56 0.45
CA LEU A 18 -5.48 -14.29 0.25
C LEU A 18 -3.98 -14.41 0.48
N ALA A 19 -3.57 -15.05 1.57
CA ALA A 19 -2.16 -15.28 1.87
C ALA A 19 -1.46 -16.09 0.77
N LYS A 20 -2.11 -17.14 0.25
CA LYS A 20 -1.56 -17.94 -0.86
C LYS A 20 -1.54 -17.14 -2.17
N ALA A 21 -2.56 -16.36 -2.46
CA ALA A 21 -2.58 -15.48 -3.62
C ALA A 21 -1.43 -14.47 -3.58
N LEU A 22 -1.22 -13.78 -2.44
CA LEU A 22 -0.13 -12.85 -2.25
C LEU A 22 1.24 -13.52 -2.43
N GLN A 23 1.43 -14.70 -1.85
CA GLN A 23 2.68 -15.47 -2.01
C GLN A 23 2.97 -15.78 -3.49
N LEU A 24 1.97 -16.24 -4.23
CA LEU A 24 2.12 -16.57 -5.65
C LEU A 24 2.31 -15.32 -6.50
N PHE A 25 1.59 -14.24 -6.22
CA PHE A 25 1.76 -12.96 -6.90
C PHE A 25 3.16 -12.40 -6.68
N ASN A 26 3.67 -12.41 -5.46
CA ASN A 26 5.03 -11.95 -5.15
C ASN A 26 6.12 -12.80 -5.81
N LYS A 27 5.84 -14.09 -6.07
CA LYS A 27 6.80 -15.01 -6.69
C LYS A 27 6.79 -14.95 -8.22
N HIS A 28 5.62 -14.81 -8.82
CA HIS A 28 5.43 -15.02 -10.25
C HIS A 28 4.89 -13.77 -10.99
N GLY A 29 4.55 -12.70 -10.28
CA GLY A 29 3.81 -11.54 -10.80
C GLY A 29 2.30 -11.76 -10.81
N VAL A 30 1.56 -10.67 -10.58
CA VAL A 30 0.08 -10.72 -10.57
C VAL A 30 -0.46 -11.21 -11.91
N GLU A 31 0.14 -10.81 -13.01
CA GLU A 31 -0.29 -11.12 -14.37
C GLU A 31 -0.30 -12.62 -14.66
N HIS A 32 0.70 -13.32 -14.17
CA HIS A 32 0.99 -14.71 -14.53
C HIS A 32 0.27 -15.75 -13.64
N VAL A 33 -0.40 -15.33 -12.58
CA VAL A 33 -1.12 -16.23 -11.66
C VAL A 33 -2.62 -16.17 -11.92
N ALA A 34 -3.21 -17.30 -12.25
CA ALA A 34 -4.65 -17.48 -12.38
C ALA A 34 -5.28 -18.02 -11.10
N VAL A 35 -6.60 -17.85 -10.93
CA VAL A 35 -7.37 -18.40 -9.79
C VAL A 35 -7.17 -19.92 -9.65
N ARG A 36 -7.07 -20.65 -10.77
CA ARG A 36 -6.79 -22.10 -10.78
C ARG A 36 -5.44 -22.47 -10.18
N ASP A 37 -4.44 -21.60 -10.29
CA ASP A 37 -3.09 -21.86 -9.75
C ASP A 37 -3.09 -21.70 -8.23
N ILE A 38 -3.84 -20.75 -7.70
CA ILE A 38 -4.09 -20.57 -6.27
C ILE A 38 -4.83 -21.80 -5.72
N ALA A 39 -5.87 -22.25 -6.42
CA ALA A 39 -6.65 -23.43 -6.03
C ALA A 39 -5.76 -24.68 -5.97
N ARG A 40 -4.93 -24.90 -7.01
CA ARG A 40 -3.98 -26.02 -7.06
C ARG A 40 -2.99 -25.97 -5.90
N ALA A 41 -2.43 -24.78 -5.60
CA ALA A 41 -1.46 -24.61 -4.51
C ALA A 41 -2.06 -24.83 -3.11
N LEU A 42 -3.38 -24.71 -2.97
CA LEU A 42 -4.11 -24.95 -1.73
C LEU A 42 -4.74 -26.36 -1.65
N GLY A 43 -4.63 -27.19 -2.70
CA GLY A 43 -5.34 -28.47 -2.78
C GLY A 43 -6.87 -28.31 -2.83
N MET A 44 -7.36 -27.20 -3.39
CA MET A 44 -8.78 -26.86 -3.47
C MET A 44 -9.30 -26.95 -4.91
N ARG A 45 -10.61 -27.17 -5.07
CA ARG A 45 -11.26 -26.97 -6.38
C ARG A 45 -11.40 -25.48 -6.70
N PRO A 46 -11.23 -25.04 -7.97
CA PRO A 46 -11.38 -23.62 -8.35
C PRO A 46 -12.70 -22.99 -7.88
N GLY A 47 -13.80 -23.73 -7.91
CA GLY A 47 -15.10 -23.27 -7.41
C GLY A 47 -15.12 -22.91 -5.92
N HIS A 48 -14.23 -23.47 -5.12
CA HIS A 48 -14.08 -23.03 -3.72
C HIS A 48 -13.43 -21.65 -3.60
N ILE A 49 -12.49 -21.32 -4.50
CA ILE A 49 -11.89 -19.98 -4.52
C ILE A 49 -12.91 -18.96 -5.01
N THR A 50 -13.60 -19.25 -6.14
CA THR A 50 -14.58 -18.31 -6.73
C THR A 50 -15.81 -18.08 -5.86
N TYR A 51 -16.08 -18.96 -4.89
CA TYR A 51 -17.10 -18.72 -3.87
C TYR A 51 -16.75 -17.52 -2.97
N TYR A 52 -15.47 -17.35 -2.60
CA TYR A 52 -14.97 -16.24 -1.78
C TYR A 52 -14.54 -15.03 -2.62
N PHE A 53 -13.94 -15.28 -3.76
CA PHE A 53 -13.39 -14.30 -4.69
C PHE A 53 -13.83 -14.65 -6.10
N PRO A 54 -14.92 -14.06 -6.59
CA PRO A 54 -15.51 -14.41 -7.89
C PRO A 54 -14.53 -14.35 -9.06
N ASP A 55 -13.56 -13.47 -8.97
CA ASP A 55 -12.55 -13.21 -10.01
C ASP A 55 -11.21 -12.76 -9.40
N LYS A 56 -10.19 -12.65 -10.24
CA LYS A 56 -8.86 -12.19 -9.85
C LYS A 56 -8.88 -10.73 -9.38
N GLU A 57 -9.75 -9.90 -9.95
CA GLU A 57 -9.91 -8.50 -9.56
C GLU A 57 -10.35 -8.38 -8.10
N SER A 58 -11.26 -9.24 -7.64
CA SER A 58 -11.69 -9.31 -6.24
C SER A 58 -10.54 -9.66 -5.29
N LEU A 59 -9.63 -10.57 -5.69
CA LEU A 59 -8.43 -10.89 -4.91
C LEU A 59 -7.48 -9.68 -4.82
N VAL A 60 -7.24 -8.99 -5.93
CA VAL A 60 -6.40 -7.79 -5.97
C VAL A 60 -6.98 -6.68 -5.10
N ILE A 61 -8.29 -6.44 -5.17
CA ILE A 61 -8.99 -5.45 -4.33
C ILE A 61 -8.80 -5.76 -2.85
N GLU A 62 -9.00 -7.02 -2.45
CA GLU A 62 -8.87 -7.39 -1.05
C GLU A 62 -7.43 -7.32 -0.55
N LEU A 63 -6.46 -7.74 -1.34
CA LEU A 63 -5.04 -7.58 -1.00
C LEU A 63 -4.65 -6.10 -0.89
N SER A 64 -5.16 -5.25 -1.78
CA SER A 64 -4.96 -3.79 -1.67
C SER A 64 -5.58 -3.24 -0.38
N ARG A 65 -6.79 -3.69 0.00
CA ARG A 65 -7.42 -3.30 1.26
C ARG A 65 -6.61 -3.76 2.47
N SER A 66 -6.05 -4.98 2.43
CA SER A 66 -5.19 -5.49 3.50
C SER A 66 -3.93 -4.65 3.66
N LEU A 67 -3.27 -4.27 2.56
CA LEU A 67 -2.12 -3.35 2.61
C LEU A 67 -2.52 -1.99 3.21
N HIS A 68 -3.67 -1.45 2.79
CA HIS A 68 -4.13 -0.16 3.33
C HIS A 68 -4.44 -0.25 4.83
N ALA A 69 -5.10 -1.32 5.28
CA ALA A 69 -5.37 -1.54 6.70
C ALA A 69 -4.07 -1.65 7.52
N LEU A 70 -3.03 -2.31 6.99
CA LEU A 70 -1.71 -2.35 7.63
C LEU A 70 -1.07 -0.95 7.72
N ASN A 71 -1.17 -0.15 6.67
CA ASN A 71 -0.63 1.21 6.67
C ASN A 71 -1.46 2.14 7.58
N ASP A 72 -2.78 1.99 7.64
CA ASP A 72 -3.64 2.75 8.56
C ASP A 72 -3.34 2.40 10.02
N ALA A 73 -3.02 1.14 10.33
CA ALA A 73 -2.66 0.71 11.68
C ALA A 73 -1.33 1.32 12.19
N VAL A 74 -0.44 1.79 11.28
CA VAL A 74 0.78 2.51 11.65
C VAL A 74 0.46 3.93 12.15
N VAL A 75 -0.69 4.49 11.76
CA VAL A 75 -1.14 5.85 12.10
C VAL A 75 -2.58 5.80 12.63
N PRO A 76 -2.83 5.22 13.82
CA PRO A 76 -4.20 4.99 14.30
C PRO A 76 -5.05 6.27 14.37
N ASP A 77 -4.44 7.39 14.76
CA ASP A 77 -5.11 8.67 14.97
C ASP A 77 -5.10 9.58 13.73
N GLY A 78 -4.45 9.13 12.62
CA GLY A 78 -4.31 9.93 11.39
C GLY A 78 -3.38 11.14 11.50
N THR A 79 -2.79 11.40 12.67
CA THR A 79 -1.93 12.58 12.90
C THR A 79 -0.53 12.20 13.36
N VAL A 80 0.46 12.93 12.86
CA VAL A 80 1.88 12.84 13.21
C VAL A 80 2.27 14.18 13.82
N ARG A 81 2.97 14.18 14.95
CA ARG A 81 3.31 15.40 15.67
C ARG A 81 4.78 15.77 15.62
N SER A 82 5.65 14.85 15.20
CA SER A 82 7.08 15.12 15.04
C SER A 82 7.63 14.52 13.76
N LEU A 83 8.76 15.05 13.29
CA LEU A 83 9.48 14.52 12.14
C LEU A 83 9.99 13.10 12.40
N ASP A 84 10.46 12.80 13.60
CA ASP A 84 10.92 11.44 13.94
C ASP A 84 9.76 10.44 13.85
N GLU A 85 8.60 10.77 14.41
CA GLU A 85 7.39 9.95 14.28
C GLU A 85 6.99 9.76 12.82
N PHE A 86 7.07 10.81 12.00
CA PHE A 86 6.78 10.74 10.57
C PHE A 86 7.70 9.76 9.85
N PHE A 87 9.02 9.82 10.10
CA PHE A 87 9.99 8.94 9.44
C PHE A 87 9.89 7.50 9.92
N ASP A 88 9.63 7.27 11.20
CA ASP A 88 9.39 5.92 11.74
C ASP A 88 8.16 5.27 11.08
N ARG A 89 7.08 6.03 10.93
CA ARG A 89 5.87 5.58 10.24
C ARG A 89 6.11 5.34 8.76
N LEU A 90 6.81 6.24 8.08
CA LEU A 90 7.19 6.04 6.68
C LEU A 90 8.00 4.76 6.51
N GLN A 91 8.98 4.51 7.38
CA GLN A 91 9.76 3.28 7.36
C GLN A 91 8.88 2.03 7.47
N GLN A 92 7.89 2.03 8.36
CA GLN A 92 6.97 0.91 8.51
C GLN A 92 6.07 0.74 7.27
N VAL A 93 5.60 1.82 6.67
CA VAL A 93 4.85 1.80 5.40
C VAL A 93 5.69 1.19 4.29
N LEU A 94 6.97 1.56 4.15
CA LEU A 94 7.88 0.97 3.16
C LEU A 94 8.10 -0.54 3.39
N ARG A 95 8.23 -0.97 4.64
CA ARG A 95 8.28 -2.42 4.99
C ARG A 95 7.00 -3.15 4.60
N ASN A 96 5.83 -2.57 4.87
CA ASN A 96 4.54 -3.14 4.45
C ASN A 96 4.47 -3.28 2.92
N HIS A 97 5.02 -2.32 2.18
CA HIS A 97 5.09 -2.37 0.71
C HIS A 97 5.89 -3.57 0.20
N ILE A 98 6.99 -3.98 0.88
CA ILE A 98 7.77 -5.17 0.49
C ILE A 98 6.90 -6.43 0.53
N ALA A 99 6.07 -6.57 1.57
CA ALA A 99 5.16 -7.71 1.69
C ALA A 99 4.14 -7.79 0.53
N TYR A 100 3.77 -6.64 -0.04
CA TYR A 100 2.79 -6.53 -1.13
C TYR A 100 3.42 -6.05 -2.46
N ARG A 101 4.74 -6.25 -2.64
CA ARG A 101 5.51 -5.68 -3.77
C ARG A 101 4.96 -5.98 -5.15
N SER A 102 4.33 -7.14 -5.33
CA SER A 102 3.74 -7.51 -6.61
C SER A 102 2.62 -6.57 -7.06
N LEU A 103 1.82 -6.03 -6.11
CA LEU A 103 0.76 -5.08 -6.42
C LEU A 103 1.36 -3.75 -6.88
N LEU A 104 2.44 -3.28 -6.22
CA LEU A 104 3.11 -2.03 -6.57
C LEU A 104 3.79 -2.14 -7.95
N LEU A 105 4.45 -3.27 -8.22
CA LEU A 105 5.09 -3.53 -9.51
C LEU A 105 4.09 -3.59 -10.67
N SER A 106 2.91 -4.17 -10.43
CA SER A 106 1.86 -4.33 -11.44
C SER A 106 0.91 -3.13 -11.51
N MET A 107 1.10 -2.09 -10.69
CA MET A 107 0.11 -1.02 -10.45
C MET A 107 -0.40 -0.40 -11.75
N ALA A 108 0.47 0.07 -12.63
CA ALA A 108 0.06 0.73 -13.88
C ALA A 108 -0.84 -0.17 -14.74
N ARG A 109 -0.51 -1.45 -14.82
CA ARG A 109 -1.29 -2.44 -15.58
C ARG A 109 -2.62 -2.75 -14.90
N LEU A 110 -2.61 -2.94 -13.57
CA LEU A 110 -3.84 -3.18 -12.81
C LEU A 110 -4.83 -2.03 -12.98
N LEU A 111 -4.36 -0.78 -12.88
CA LEU A 111 -5.20 0.41 -13.04
C LEU A 111 -5.73 0.59 -14.47
N SER A 112 -4.97 0.17 -15.49
CA SER A 112 -5.40 0.27 -16.89
C SER A 112 -6.40 -0.82 -17.28
N GLN A 113 -6.30 -2.02 -16.69
CA GLN A 113 -7.07 -3.19 -17.11
C GLN A 113 -8.26 -3.52 -16.20
N LEU A 114 -8.23 -3.07 -14.92
CA LEU A 114 -9.21 -3.46 -13.91
C LEU A 114 -9.96 -2.23 -13.35
N PRO A 115 -11.14 -1.91 -13.90
CA PRO A 115 -11.89 -0.68 -13.53
C PRO A 115 -12.25 -0.60 -12.04
N ARG A 116 -12.59 -1.72 -11.40
CA ARG A 116 -12.94 -1.75 -9.97
C ARG A 116 -11.70 -1.51 -9.09
N VAL A 117 -10.52 -2.05 -9.48
CA VAL A 117 -9.25 -1.76 -8.83
C VAL A 117 -8.91 -0.28 -8.97
N LYS A 118 -9.09 0.30 -10.17
CA LYS A 118 -8.87 1.73 -10.42
C LYS A 118 -9.76 2.61 -9.53
N ALA A 119 -11.04 2.29 -9.41
CA ALA A 119 -11.98 3.02 -8.56
C ALA A 119 -11.56 2.96 -7.09
N GLN A 120 -11.26 1.75 -6.57
CA GLN A 120 -10.76 1.55 -5.21
C GLN A 120 -9.46 2.34 -4.96
N TYR A 121 -8.51 2.30 -5.90
CA TYR A 121 -7.24 3.01 -5.80
C TYR A 121 -7.43 4.52 -5.68
N ARG A 122 -8.31 5.12 -6.50
CA ARG A 122 -8.60 6.57 -6.42
C ARG A 122 -9.08 6.99 -5.04
N THR A 123 -10.09 6.32 -4.50
CA THR A 123 -10.60 6.59 -3.15
C THR A 123 -9.51 6.47 -2.08
N THR A 124 -8.63 5.47 -2.23
CA THR A 124 -7.52 5.30 -1.30
C THR A 124 -6.50 6.43 -1.43
N GLN A 125 -6.19 6.89 -2.65
CA GLN A 125 -5.24 7.99 -2.84
C GLN A 125 -5.79 9.31 -2.29
N GLU A 126 -7.08 9.60 -2.49
CA GLU A 126 -7.75 10.76 -1.89
C GLU A 126 -7.54 10.76 -0.37
N LYS A 127 -7.86 9.64 0.30
CA LYS A 127 -7.63 9.50 1.75
C LYS A 127 -6.15 9.71 2.13
N ARG A 128 -5.18 9.16 1.37
CA ARG A 128 -3.75 9.31 1.66
C ARG A 128 -3.25 10.74 1.53
N VAL A 129 -3.77 11.48 0.57
CA VAL A 129 -3.49 12.92 0.44
C VAL A 129 -4.00 13.68 1.66
N ASP A 130 -5.22 13.39 2.11
CA ASP A 130 -5.80 14.01 3.30
C ASP A 130 -5.03 13.66 4.58
N ASP A 131 -4.62 12.38 4.76
CA ASP A 131 -3.82 11.94 5.89
C ASP A 131 -2.44 12.63 5.93
N LEU A 132 -1.76 12.78 4.77
CA LEU A 132 -0.49 13.49 4.67
C LEU A 132 -0.65 14.98 4.97
N ARG A 133 -1.69 15.60 4.43
CA ARG A 133 -2.02 17.02 4.70
C ARG A 133 -2.24 17.26 6.18
N ALA A 134 -3.03 16.40 6.82
CA ALA A 134 -3.26 16.48 8.27
C ALA A 134 -1.96 16.31 9.07
N SER A 135 -1.06 15.41 8.63
CA SER A 135 0.23 15.20 9.27
C SER A 135 1.14 16.42 9.15
N PHE A 136 1.26 17.03 7.97
CA PHE A 136 2.06 18.26 7.80
C PHE A 136 1.52 19.43 8.64
N ARG A 137 0.22 19.66 8.65
CA ARG A 137 -0.41 20.69 9.47
C ARG A 137 -0.21 20.44 10.97
N SER A 138 -0.25 19.19 11.41
CA SER A 138 0.03 18.84 12.80
C SER A 138 1.49 19.10 13.18
N MET A 139 2.44 18.84 12.28
CA MET A 139 3.86 19.13 12.50
C MET A 139 4.15 20.64 12.49
N VAL A 140 3.46 21.44 11.68
CA VAL A 140 3.50 22.91 11.74
C VAL A 140 2.98 23.40 13.09
N ALA A 141 1.82 22.89 13.53
CA ALA A 141 1.26 23.26 14.84
C ALA A 141 2.14 22.85 16.03
N ALA A 142 2.96 21.82 15.88
CA ALA A 142 3.93 21.36 16.87
C ALA A 142 5.29 22.11 16.81
N GLY A 143 5.51 23.00 15.83
CA GLY A 143 6.75 23.73 15.65
C GLY A 143 7.89 22.90 15.04
N GLU A 144 7.61 21.77 14.46
CA GLU A 144 8.58 20.92 13.74
C GLU A 144 8.84 21.43 12.31
N LEU A 145 7.80 21.99 11.71
CA LEU A 145 7.85 22.64 10.40
C LEU A 145 7.43 24.12 10.53
N ARG A 146 8.03 24.97 9.70
CA ARG A 146 7.51 26.33 9.53
C ARG A 146 6.15 26.31 8.84
N GLU A 147 5.45 27.44 8.86
CA GLU A 147 4.24 27.63 8.06
C GLU A 147 4.50 27.31 6.59
N LEU A 148 3.59 26.52 6.00
CA LEU A 148 3.62 26.13 4.60
C LEU A 148 2.55 26.89 3.83
N THR A 149 2.88 27.33 2.62
CA THR A 149 1.86 27.75 1.66
C THR A 149 1.13 26.53 1.10
N ASP A 150 -0.07 26.72 0.54
CA ASP A 150 -0.83 25.63 -0.09
C ASP A 150 -0.02 24.95 -1.22
N GLU A 151 0.77 25.71 -1.99
CA GLU A 151 1.63 25.19 -3.05
C GLU A 151 2.76 24.32 -2.48
N GLU A 152 3.39 24.74 -1.40
CA GLU A 152 4.45 23.97 -0.72
C GLU A 152 3.87 22.67 -0.10
N GLU A 153 2.69 22.75 0.52
CA GLU A 153 1.99 21.59 1.08
C GLU A 153 1.69 20.56 -0.03
N ASP A 154 1.10 21.00 -1.15
CA ASP A 154 0.79 20.13 -2.29
C ASP A 154 2.06 19.55 -2.95
N HIS A 155 3.16 20.33 -3.02
CA HIS A 155 4.45 19.85 -3.49
C HIS A 155 5.00 18.72 -2.59
N LEU A 156 5.04 18.91 -1.29
CA LEU A 156 5.50 17.91 -0.32
C LEU A 156 4.67 16.63 -0.39
N ILE A 157 3.34 16.74 -0.44
CA ILE A 157 2.42 15.60 -0.59
C ILE A 157 2.72 14.84 -1.88
N SER A 158 2.91 15.56 -2.98
CA SER A 158 3.21 14.96 -4.29
C SER A 158 4.55 14.22 -4.28
N CYS A 159 5.60 14.81 -3.73
CA CYS A 159 6.93 14.20 -3.62
C CYS A 159 6.90 12.93 -2.75
N CYS A 160 6.32 13.01 -1.55
CA CYS A 160 6.17 11.87 -0.65
C CYS A 160 5.38 10.72 -1.31
N SER A 161 4.29 11.08 -2.00
CA SER A 161 3.44 10.11 -2.70
C SER A 161 4.17 9.43 -3.87
N LEU A 162 4.99 10.17 -4.63
CA LEU A 162 5.79 9.62 -5.73
C LEU A 162 6.87 8.67 -5.20
N VAL A 163 7.60 9.07 -4.16
CA VAL A 163 8.58 8.20 -3.52
C VAL A 163 7.91 6.91 -3.02
N ALA A 164 6.82 7.01 -2.27
CA ALA A 164 6.13 5.84 -1.74
C ALA A 164 5.60 4.88 -2.82
N ARG A 165 5.25 5.37 -4.01
CA ARG A 165 4.79 4.52 -5.13
C ARG A 165 5.90 4.00 -6.02
N GLY A 166 7.00 4.75 -6.13
CA GLY A 166 8.07 4.49 -7.10
C GLY A 166 9.26 3.71 -6.56
N TRP A 167 9.45 3.65 -5.25
CA TRP A 167 10.68 3.14 -4.66
C TRP A 167 10.95 1.64 -4.93
N ILE A 168 9.92 0.78 -4.95
CA ILE A 168 10.09 -0.67 -5.23
C ILE A 168 10.54 -0.92 -6.66
N PRO A 169 9.83 -0.44 -7.72
CA PRO A 169 10.30 -0.65 -9.08
C PRO A 169 11.68 -0.04 -9.33
N GLU A 170 11.99 1.13 -8.78
CA GLU A 170 13.30 1.76 -8.91
C GLU A 170 14.40 0.93 -8.25
N THR A 171 14.18 0.46 -7.03
CA THR A 171 15.15 -0.38 -6.29
C THR A 171 15.49 -1.65 -7.07
N LEU A 172 14.45 -2.34 -7.57
CA LEU A 172 14.65 -3.58 -8.32
C LEU A 172 15.28 -3.35 -9.69
N ALA A 173 14.92 -2.26 -10.40
CA ALA A 173 15.53 -1.89 -11.66
C ALA A 173 17.03 -1.57 -11.49
N SER A 174 17.41 -1.01 -10.35
CA SER A 174 18.81 -0.72 -10.01
C SER A 174 19.57 -1.91 -9.42
N GLY A 175 18.93 -3.09 -9.30
CA GLY A 175 19.57 -4.34 -8.83
C GLY A 175 19.87 -4.38 -7.35
N HIS A 176 19.20 -3.56 -6.53
CA HIS A 176 19.39 -3.51 -5.08
C HIS A 176 18.37 -4.35 -4.32
N ASP A 177 18.75 -4.73 -3.09
CA ASP A 177 17.82 -5.35 -2.14
C ASP A 177 16.84 -4.33 -1.57
N LEU A 178 15.57 -4.74 -1.39
CA LEU A 178 14.51 -3.85 -0.94
C LEU A 178 14.69 -3.41 0.52
N ASP A 179 15.04 -4.34 1.42
CA ASP A 179 15.19 -4.03 2.84
C ASP A 179 16.39 -3.10 3.08
N GLU A 180 17.51 -3.34 2.36
CA GLU A 180 18.71 -2.52 2.44
C GLU A 180 18.52 -1.10 1.89
N ARG A 181 17.55 -0.90 0.98
CA ARG A 181 17.28 0.42 0.36
C ARG A 181 16.29 1.30 1.12
N ILE A 182 15.55 0.79 2.10
CA ILE A 182 14.63 1.59 2.90
C ILE A 182 15.29 2.85 3.47
N PRO A 183 16.49 2.79 4.12
CA PRO A 183 17.13 3.99 4.68
C PRO A 183 17.43 5.06 3.62
N HIS A 184 17.76 4.67 2.39
CA HIS A 184 17.99 5.60 1.29
C HIS A 184 16.72 6.42 0.94
N TYR A 185 15.56 5.77 0.88
CA TYR A 185 14.30 6.47 0.57
C TYR A 185 13.80 7.32 1.74
N ILE A 186 14.06 6.90 2.97
CA ILE A 186 13.82 7.73 4.16
C ILE A 186 14.69 9.00 4.09
N ASP A 187 16.00 8.87 3.81
CA ASP A 187 16.90 10.03 3.67
C ASP A 187 16.47 10.94 2.52
N MET A 188 16.03 10.38 1.39
CA MET A 188 15.48 11.15 0.28
C MET A 188 14.29 12.01 0.72
N VAL A 189 13.31 11.44 1.42
CA VAL A 189 12.15 12.20 1.92
C VAL A 189 12.59 13.21 2.97
N ARG A 190 13.55 12.88 3.84
CA ARG A 190 14.13 13.80 4.83
C ARG A 190 14.73 15.04 4.14
N ARG A 191 15.47 14.86 3.06
CA ARG A 191 16.04 15.99 2.27
C ARG A 191 14.97 16.80 1.57
N ILE A 192 13.88 16.21 1.14
CA ILE A 192 12.73 16.92 0.55
C ILE A 192 12.06 17.82 1.60
N ILE A 193 11.93 17.35 2.84
CA ILE A 193 11.27 18.07 3.94
C ILE A 193 12.23 19.09 4.59
N ALA A 194 13.54 18.88 4.58
CA ALA A 194 14.53 19.70 5.29
C ALA A 194 14.42 21.22 5.08
N PRO A 195 14.10 21.77 3.88
CA PRO A 195 13.94 23.22 3.68
C PRO A 195 12.76 23.83 4.45
N TYR A 196 11.88 23.01 4.99
CA TYR A 196 10.64 23.42 5.66
C TYR A 196 10.69 23.20 7.19
N THR A 197 11.78 22.68 7.72
CA THR A 197 11.98 22.54 9.17
C THR A 197 12.07 23.90 9.86
N ALA A 198 11.51 24.01 11.07
CA ALA A 198 11.49 25.24 11.85
C ALA A 198 12.86 25.55 12.50
#